data_6f935218189f972c5aec0139d32cb77a
#
_entry.id   6f935218189f972c5aec0139d32cb77a
#
_cell.length_a   1.000
_cell.length_b   1.000
_cell.length_c   1.000
_cell.angle_alpha   90.00
_cell.angle_beta   90.00
_cell.angle_gamma   90.00
#
_symmetry.space_group_name_H-M   'P 1'
#
loop_
_entity.id
_entity.type
_entity.pdbx_description
1 polymer ?
#
loop_
_entity_poly.entity_id
_entity_poly.type
_entity_poly.pdbx_seq_one_letter_code
_entity_poly.pdbx_strand_id
1 'polypeptide(L)' 'MLKSVTFEVTGEQRLHCEACEQRVARLLKTVEGVGQVRAQADSQRIDVLFDAAVLEPRSIAERLSEAGYETKVAAQ' A
#
# COMPACT_ATOMS: atom_id res chain seq x y z
N MET A 1 -7.91 15.59 5.58
CA MET A 1 -8.86 15.11 4.55
C MET A 1 -8.46 13.72 4.11
N LEU A 2 -9.39 12.78 4.16
CA LEU A 2 -9.12 11.40 3.78
C LEU A 2 -9.25 11.22 2.27
N LYS A 3 -8.28 10.52 1.69
CA LYS A 3 -8.30 10.14 0.28
C LYS A 3 -7.90 8.68 0.17
N SER A 4 -8.24 8.07 -0.94
CA SER A 4 -7.85 6.70 -1.19
C SER A 4 -6.92 6.63 -2.39
N VAL A 5 -6.01 5.66 -2.37
CA VAL A 5 -5.13 5.37 -3.48
C VAL A 5 -5.02 3.85 -3.60
N THR A 6 -4.98 3.37 -4.84
CA THR A 6 -4.79 1.96 -5.13
C THR A 6 -3.46 1.78 -5.83
N PHE A 7 -2.61 0.93 -5.27
CA PHE A 7 -1.33 0.56 -5.88
C PHE A 7 -1.45 -0.82 -6.50
N GLU A 8 -0.78 -1.01 -7.62
CA GLU A 8 -0.62 -2.32 -8.23
C GLU A 8 0.82 -2.78 -8.01
N VAL A 9 1.01 -4.00 -7.54
CA VAL A 9 2.35 -4.56 -7.34
C VAL A 9 2.91 -4.97 -8.70
N THR A 10 4.02 -4.37 -9.09
CA THR A 10 4.60 -4.54 -10.45
C THR A 10 5.93 -5.27 -10.47
N GLY A 11 6.63 -5.34 -9.33
CA GLY A 11 7.94 -5.96 -9.27
C GLY A 11 7.90 -7.48 -9.22
N GLU A 12 9.06 -8.08 -9.04
CA GLU A 12 9.17 -9.54 -8.94
C GLU A 12 8.58 -10.07 -7.64
N GLN A 13 8.71 -9.31 -6.57
CA GLN A 13 8.14 -9.70 -5.30
C GLN A 13 6.66 -9.37 -5.29
N ARG A 14 5.85 -10.40 -5.18
CA ARG A 14 4.41 -10.26 -5.25
C ARG A 14 3.76 -10.66 -3.94
N LEU A 15 2.50 -10.25 -3.79
CA LEU A 15 1.67 -10.75 -2.70
C LEU A 15 1.29 -12.21 -3.04
N HIS A 16 1.49 -13.11 -2.10
CA HIS A 16 1.27 -14.53 -2.37
C HIS A 16 0.09 -15.12 -1.61
N CYS A 17 -0.13 -14.64 -0.38
CA CYS A 17 -1.15 -15.23 0.47
C CYS A 17 -1.57 -14.21 1.52
N GLU A 18 -2.47 -14.64 2.38
CA GLU A 18 -2.99 -13.80 3.46
C GLU A 18 -1.88 -13.27 4.37
N ALA A 19 -0.84 -14.05 4.61
CA ALA A 19 0.27 -13.61 5.44
C ALA A 19 0.99 -12.40 4.83
N CYS A 20 1.16 -12.39 3.51
CA CYS A 20 1.74 -11.25 2.80
C CYS A 20 0.83 -10.04 2.86
N GLU A 21 -0.48 -10.26 2.69
CA GLU A 21 -1.48 -9.20 2.79
C GLU A 21 -1.43 -8.54 4.17
N GLN A 22 -1.37 -9.34 5.21
CA GLN A 22 -1.32 -8.84 6.59
C GLN A 22 -0.01 -8.11 6.87
N ARG A 23 1.09 -8.61 6.33
CA ARG A 23 2.40 -7.97 6.50
C ARG A 23 2.40 -6.57 5.90
N VAL A 24 1.88 -6.42 4.69
CA VAL A 24 1.78 -5.13 4.02
C VAL A 24 0.87 -4.19 4.78
N ALA A 25 -0.29 -4.67 5.20
CA ALA A 25 -1.23 -3.86 5.96
C ALA A 25 -0.60 -3.37 7.26
N ARG A 26 0.11 -4.25 7.96
CA ARG A 26 0.76 -3.91 9.22
C ARG A 26 1.87 -2.89 9.02
N LEU A 27 2.66 -3.08 7.96
CA LEU A 27 3.73 -2.16 7.61
C LEU A 27 3.19 -0.75 7.35
N LEU A 28 2.16 -0.65 6.52
CA LEU A 28 1.62 0.66 6.16
C LEU A 28 0.89 1.33 7.31
N LYS A 29 0.29 0.56 8.22
CA LYS A 29 -0.38 1.14 9.38
C LYS A 29 0.58 1.79 10.36
N THR A 30 1.87 1.52 10.26
CA THR A 30 2.86 2.22 11.07
C THR A 30 3.17 3.62 10.54
N VAL A 31 2.74 3.93 9.32
CA VAL A 31 2.97 5.24 8.71
C VAL A 31 1.93 6.22 9.21
N GLU A 32 2.39 7.36 9.73
CA GLU A 32 1.49 8.39 10.22
C GLU A 32 0.63 8.91 9.07
N GLY A 33 -0.67 8.99 9.30
CA GLY A 33 -1.62 9.45 8.30
C GLY A 33 -2.35 8.33 7.58
N VAL A 34 -1.92 7.08 7.75
CA VAL A 34 -2.60 5.93 7.13
C VAL A 34 -3.77 5.51 8.01
N GLY A 35 -4.97 5.46 7.42
CA GLY A 35 -6.18 5.04 8.11
C GLY A 35 -6.48 3.57 7.96
N GLN A 36 -6.70 3.12 6.73
CA GLN A 36 -7.01 1.73 6.45
C GLN A 36 -6.19 1.22 5.28
N VAL A 37 -5.86 -0.07 5.31
CA VAL A 37 -5.12 -0.73 4.25
C VAL A 37 -5.81 -2.03 3.90
N ARG A 38 -6.00 -2.26 2.61
CA ARG A 38 -6.53 -3.51 2.10
C ARG A 38 -5.61 -4.05 1.02
N ALA A 39 -4.90 -5.10 1.34
CA ALA A 39 -4.00 -5.76 0.38
C ALA A 39 -4.68 -7.01 -0.15
N GLN A 40 -4.67 -7.19 -1.46
CA GLN A 40 -5.34 -8.30 -2.14
C GLN A 40 -4.34 -9.06 -3.01
N ALA A 41 -4.02 -10.27 -2.61
CA ALA A 41 -3.04 -11.09 -3.32
C ALA A 41 -3.56 -11.56 -4.68
N ASP A 42 -4.85 -11.84 -4.80
CA ASP A 42 -5.42 -12.34 -6.05
C ASP A 42 -5.39 -11.31 -7.17
N SER A 43 -5.48 -10.03 -6.86
CA SER A 43 -5.40 -8.96 -7.85
C SER A 43 -4.09 -8.18 -7.81
N GLN A 44 -3.21 -8.49 -6.85
CA GLN A 44 -1.94 -7.79 -6.66
C GLN A 44 -2.15 -6.29 -6.45
N ARG A 45 -3.16 -5.92 -5.68
CA ARG A 45 -3.52 -4.53 -5.41
C ARG A 45 -3.51 -4.23 -3.93
N ILE A 46 -3.18 -2.98 -3.62
CA ILE A 46 -3.14 -2.48 -2.24
C ILE A 46 -3.93 -1.18 -2.23
N ASP A 47 -5.06 -1.19 -1.54
CA ASP A 47 -5.90 0.00 -1.37
C ASP A 47 -5.55 0.64 -0.04
N VAL A 48 -5.28 1.94 -0.05
CA VAL A 48 -4.90 2.67 1.15
C VAL A 48 -5.79 3.89 1.33
N LEU A 49 -6.37 4.02 2.50
CA LEU A 49 -7.08 5.22 2.91
C LEU A 49 -6.13 6.02 3.79
N PHE A 50 -5.88 7.28 3.45
CA PHE A 50 -4.88 8.08 4.13
C PHE A 50 -5.32 9.54 4.26
N ASP A 51 -4.70 10.25 5.20
CA ASP A 51 -4.94 11.67 5.40
C ASP A 51 -4.02 12.48 4.46
N ALA A 52 -4.60 13.09 3.44
CA ALA A 52 -3.85 13.82 2.44
C ALA A 52 -3.20 15.09 2.98
N ALA A 53 -3.58 15.55 4.16
CA ALA A 53 -2.94 16.70 4.81
C ALA A 53 -1.61 16.31 5.46
N VAL A 54 -1.40 15.02 5.72
CA VAL A 54 -0.24 14.50 6.44
C VAL A 54 0.71 13.76 5.50
N LEU A 55 0.17 13.14 4.47
CA LEU A 55 0.87 12.11 3.71
C LEU A 55 0.50 12.18 2.24
N GLU A 56 1.44 11.81 1.36
CA GLU A 56 1.18 11.68 -0.08
C GLU A 56 1.33 10.23 -0.53
N PRO A 57 0.68 9.85 -1.66
CA PRO A 57 0.82 8.49 -2.19
C PRO A 57 2.28 8.07 -2.42
N ARG A 58 3.12 9.02 -2.82
CA ARG A 58 4.54 8.78 -3.05
C ARG A 58 5.23 8.23 -1.81
N SER A 59 4.91 8.79 -0.64
CA SER A 59 5.49 8.34 0.62
C SER A 59 5.08 6.91 0.93
N ILE A 60 3.84 6.56 0.62
CA ILE A 60 3.34 5.19 0.80
C ILE A 60 4.09 4.23 -0.13
N ALA A 61 4.26 4.63 -1.39
CA ALA A 61 4.99 3.81 -2.36
C ALA A 61 6.44 3.59 -1.94
N GLU A 62 7.07 4.61 -1.36
CA GLU A 62 8.43 4.50 -0.87
C GLU A 62 8.55 3.48 0.27
N ARG A 63 7.57 3.46 1.17
CA ARG A 63 7.57 2.47 2.26
C ARG A 63 7.41 1.06 1.71
N LEU A 64 6.56 0.88 0.70
CA LEU A 64 6.41 -0.42 0.06
C LEU A 64 7.69 -0.84 -0.64
N SER A 65 8.37 0.09 -1.29
CA SER A 65 9.65 -0.17 -1.95
C SER A 65 10.71 -0.61 -0.95
N GLU A 66 10.76 0.02 0.22
CA GLU A 66 11.69 -0.37 1.28
C GLU A 66 11.47 -1.80 1.75
N ALA A 67 10.23 -2.27 1.68
CA ALA A 67 9.90 -3.64 2.05
C ALA A 67 10.09 -4.63 0.90
N GLY A 68 10.52 -4.15 -0.26
CA GLY A 68 10.78 -4.98 -1.42
C GLY A 68 9.66 -5.03 -2.45
N TYR A 69 8.58 -4.27 -2.25
CA TYR A 69 7.44 -4.27 -3.17
C TYR A 69 7.49 -3.06 -4.08
N GLU A 70 7.73 -3.29 -5.36
CA GLU A 70 7.63 -2.25 -6.35
C GLU A 70 6.18 -2.11 -6.79
N THR A 71 5.70 -0.89 -6.87
CA THR A 71 4.31 -0.62 -7.14
C THR A 71 4.15 0.55 -8.11
N LYS A 72 2.98 0.64 -8.72
CA LYS A 72 2.58 1.82 -9.45
C LYS A 72 1.18 2.22 -9.00
N VAL A 73 0.85 3.49 -9.13
CA VAL A 73 -0.49 3.97 -8.80
C VAL A 73 -1.46 3.50 -9.89
N ALA A 74 -2.46 2.71 -9.49
CA ALA A 74 -3.48 2.21 -10.41
C ALA A 74 -4.72 3.10 -10.40
N ALA A 75 -5.03 3.69 -9.24
CA ALA A 75 -6.17 4.59 -9.09
C ALA A 75 -5.96 5.52 -7.90
N GLN A 76 -6.55 6.70 -7.98
CA GLN A 76 -6.56 7.66 -6.88
C GLN A 76 -7.94 8.25 -6.70
#